data_f4686d21ff078cb9460798f1fe2007fa
#
_entry.id   f4686d21ff078cb9460798f1fe2007fa
#
_cell.length_a   1.000
_cell.length_b   1.000
_cell.length_c   1.000
_cell.angle_alpha   90.00
_cell.angle_beta   90.00
_cell.angle_gamma   90.00
#
_symmetry.space_group_name_H-M   'P 1'
#
loop_
_entity.id
_entity.type
_entity.pdbx_description
1 polymer ?
#
loop_
_entity_poly.entity_id
_entity_poly.type
_entity_poly.pdbx_seq_one_letter_code
_entity_poly.pdbx_strand_id
1 'polypeptide(L)'
;TTEIKNKIDQINNSGDDNWWSGSEIDTSVDENDPYEFVTRELSDSGEVYDTELGYGEYVVGTDIPEGTYEVTLQSGYGSFQTDDPDNSIYLYGYFSENASDEDEDITEMEDVRLYEGAHVMIGEDVVLAFHTENGQTGQMQSEDNPLSVTYTLQPEKKYTVGKEIPAGVYDVSGTKDWAVMEYEIYLGELYDEEYDSLNYQNYSIMVEAGNENAIYKNAVLTEGTEITVTGKMILTPSKKIGSQDYEAFYDIYRK
;
A
#
# COMPACT_ATOMS: atom_id res chain seq x y z
N THR A 1 7.42 25.05 13.66
CA THR A 1 7.10 26.22 12.84
C THR A 1 8.19 27.29 13.00
N THR A 2 8.24 28.11 14.03
CA THR A 2 9.27 29.15 14.21
C THR A 2 10.66 28.56 14.54
N GLU A 3 10.74 27.47 15.28
CA GLU A 3 11.99 26.81 15.65
C GLU A 3 12.71 26.16 14.45
N ILE A 4 11.97 25.53 13.54
CA ILE A 4 12.54 24.93 12.31
C ILE A 4 13.10 26.04 11.40
N LYS A 5 12.38 27.15 11.26
CA LYS A 5 12.84 28.29 10.47
C LYS A 5 14.13 28.90 11.06
N ASN A 6 14.21 29.04 12.37
CA ASN A 6 15.40 29.52 13.06
C ASN A 6 16.60 28.56 12.92
N LYS A 7 16.36 27.26 12.86
CA LYS A 7 17.41 26.26 12.63
C LYS A 7 17.94 26.31 11.19
N ILE A 8 17.07 26.47 10.21
CA ILE A 8 17.44 26.64 8.80
C ILE A 8 18.23 27.94 8.58
N ASP A 9 17.79 29.03 9.20
CA ASP A 9 18.50 30.31 9.12
C ASP A 9 19.88 30.26 9.81
N GLN A 10 20.06 29.47 10.86
CA GLN A 10 21.38 29.23 11.49
C GLN A 10 22.31 28.42 10.61
N ILE A 11 21.83 27.44 9.87
CA ILE A 11 22.60 26.62 8.92
C ILE A 11 23.02 27.47 7.71
N ASN A 12 22.16 28.32 7.20
CA ASN A 12 22.44 29.17 6.04
C ASN A 12 23.33 30.39 6.35
N ASN A 13 23.44 30.80 7.62
CA ASN A 13 24.26 31.94 8.05
C ASN A 13 25.60 31.57 8.66
N SER A 14 25.94 30.29 8.83
CA SER A 14 27.30 29.86 9.18
C SER A 14 28.15 29.84 7.91
N GLY A 15 28.57 31.01 7.48
CA GLY A 15 29.53 31.17 6.40
C GLY A 15 30.91 30.65 6.83
N ASP A 16 31.10 29.35 6.77
CA ASP A 16 32.41 28.72 6.86
C ASP A 16 32.65 27.92 5.57
N ASP A 17 33.47 28.53 4.69
CA ASP A 17 33.92 27.97 3.40
C ASP A 17 34.86 26.76 3.57
N ASN A 18 34.67 25.93 4.60
CA ASN A 18 35.47 24.75 4.87
C ASN A 18 34.67 23.44 4.79
N TRP A 19 33.91 23.31 3.73
CA TRP A 19 33.15 22.07 3.43
C TRP A 19 34.03 20.84 3.10
N TRP A 20 35.38 21.03 3.01
CA TRP A 20 36.27 19.94 2.58
C TRP A 20 37.50 19.75 3.48
N SER A 21 37.37 19.76 4.79
CA SER A 21 38.40 19.25 5.69
C SER A 21 37.90 17.93 6.30
N GLY A 22 38.54 16.84 5.88
CA GLY A 22 38.24 15.48 6.27
C GLY A 22 38.24 15.25 7.77
N SER A 23 37.15 15.61 8.43
CA SER A 23 36.70 14.91 9.61
C SER A 23 36.02 13.63 9.10
N GLU A 24 36.45 12.49 9.60
CA GLU A 24 35.74 11.24 9.42
C GLU A 24 34.25 11.51 9.69
N ILE A 25 33.45 11.53 8.64
CA ILE A 25 32.01 11.44 8.79
C ILE A 25 31.85 10.08 9.46
N ASP A 26 31.38 10.09 10.71
CA ASP A 26 30.94 8.89 11.38
C ASP A 26 29.81 8.31 10.50
N THR A 27 30.18 7.35 9.67
CA THR A 27 29.25 6.62 8.81
C THR A 27 28.56 5.48 9.57
N SER A 28 28.71 5.43 10.88
CA SER A 28 27.76 4.75 11.76
C SER A 28 26.50 5.63 11.95
N VAL A 29 25.88 6.07 10.86
CA VAL A 29 24.46 6.34 10.86
C VAL A 29 23.86 4.95 10.97
N ASP A 30 23.33 4.58 12.14
CA ASP A 30 22.44 3.45 12.29
C ASP A 30 21.50 3.48 11.09
N GLU A 31 21.43 2.39 10.35
CA GLU A 31 20.40 2.20 9.34
C GLU A 31 19.11 2.66 9.98
N ASN A 32 18.43 3.64 9.42
CA ASN A 32 17.25 4.25 10.02
C ASN A 32 16.32 3.13 10.47
N ASP A 33 16.18 2.94 11.77
CA ASP A 33 15.24 1.99 12.32
C ASP A 33 13.85 2.41 11.84
N PRO A 34 13.20 1.65 10.95
CA PRO A 34 11.89 2.03 10.40
C PRO A 34 10.81 2.15 11.48
N TYR A 35 11.13 1.72 12.71
CA TYR A 35 10.21 1.70 13.85
C TYR A 35 10.56 2.72 14.93
N GLU A 36 11.49 3.64 14.68
CA GLU A 36 11.97 4.66 15.65
C GLU A 36 10.83 5.47 16.28
N PHE A 37 9.76 5.75 15.51
CA PHE A 37 8.65 6.60 15.95
C PHE A 37 7.47 5.81 16.52
N VAL A 38 7.54 4.49 16.56
CA VAL A 38 6.46 3.65 17.07
C VAL A 38 6.35 3.83 18.58
N THR A 39 5.16 4.17 19.05
CA THR A 39 4.87 4.41 20.48
C THR A 39 4.16 3.24 21.16
N ARG A 40 3.68 2.26 20.42
CA ARG A 40 2.99 1.07 20.88
C ARG A 40 3.71 -0.18 20.38
N GLU A 41 4.20 -0.99 21.29
CA GLU A 41 4.76 -2.30 20.93
C GLU A 41 3.66 -3.26 20.49
N LEU A 42 3.99 -4.14 19.55
CA LEU A 42 3.13 -5.27 19.19
C LEU A 42 3.11 -6.27 20.35
N SER A 43 2.02 -7.02 20.47
CA SER A 43 1.93 -8.10 21.45
C SER A 43 2.90 -9.22 21.10
N ASP A 44 3.69 -9.70 22.07
CA ASP A 44 4.55 -10.87 21.89
C ASP A 44 3.76 -12.20 21.85
N SER A 45 2.46 -12.14 22.14
CA SER A 45 1.58 -13.31 22.17
C SER A 45 0.46 -13.16 21.15
N GLY A 46 0.13 -14.25 20.49
CA GLY A 46 -0.92 -14.30 19.47
C GLY A 46 -1.07 -15.72 18.94
N GLU A 47 -1.55 -15.85 17.76
CA GLU A 47 -1.70 -17.13 17.06
C GLU A 47 -0.74 -17.19 15.88
N VAL A 48 -0.25 -18.40 15.59
CA VAL A 48 0.46 -18.65 14.33
C VAL A 48 -0.49 -18.36 13.19
N TYR A 49 -0.05 -17.53 12.26
CA TYR A 49 -0.85 -17.19 11.10
C TYR A 49 0.02 -17.21 9.83
N ASP A 50 -0.47 -17.93 8.84
CA ASP A 50 0.16 -18.06 7.52
C ASP A 50 -0.82 -17.63 6.44
N THR A 51 -0.36 -16.84 5.48
CA THR A 51 -1.14 -16.48 4.29
C THR A 51 -0.23 -16.19 3.11
N GLU A 52 -0.78 -16.31 1.91
CA GLU A 52 -0.15 -15.83 0.68
C GLU A 52 -0.95 -14.65 0.15
N LEU A 53 -0.27 -13.56 -0.15
CA LEU A 53 -0.86 -12.37 -0.76
C LEU A 53 -0.18 -12.10 -2.11
N GLY A 54 -0.96 -11.72 -3.08
CA GLY A 54 -0.52 -11.31 -4.41
C GLY A 54 -0.93 -9.87 -4.70
N TYR A 55 -0.92 -9.50 -5.97
CA TYR A 55 -1.22 -8.16 -6.45
C TYR A 55 -2.48 -7.55 -5.84
N GLY A 56 -2.35 -6.40 -5.18
CA GLY A 56 -3.47 -5.71 -4.54
C GLY A 56 -3.08 -4.85 -3.36
N GLU A 57 -4.10 -4.36 -2.67
CA GLU A 57 -3.97 -3.56 -1.45
C GLU A 57 -4.79 -4.21 -0.33
N TYR A 58 -4.17 -4.34 0.84
CA TYR A 58 -4.70 -5.08 1.98
C TYR A 58 -4.60 -4.21 3.23
N VAL A 59 -5.60 -4.33 4.10
CA VAL A 59 -5.65 -3.58 5.37
C VAL A 59 -5.38 -4.51 6.53
N VAL A 60 -4.40 -4.14 7.36
CA VAL A 60 -4.08 -4.87 8.59
C VAL A 60 -5.24 -4.76 9.59
N GLY A 61 -5.61 -5.86 10.20
CA GLY A 61 -6.82 -5.97 11.04
C GLY A 61 -8.09 -6.35 10.25
N THR A 62 -8.03 -6.30 8.91
CA THR A 62 -9.13 -6.73 8.03
C THR A 62 -8.74 -7.94 7.18
N ASP A 63 -7.70 -7.82 6.38
CA ASP A 63 -7.24 -8.83 5.43
C ASP A 63 -6.14 -9.72 5.99
N ILE A 64 -5.30 -9.14 6.84
CA ILE A 64 -4.19 -9.80 7.54
C ILE A 64 -4.18 -9.32 9.01
N PRO A 65 -3.96 -10.18 10.01
CA PRO A 65 -3.91 -9.74 11.40
C PRO A 65 -2.69 -8.87 11.70
N GLU A 66 -2.80 -8.02 12.72
CA GLU A 66 -1.66 -7.33 13.31
C GLU A 66 -0.65 -8.35 13.84
N GLY A 67 0.66 -8.09 13.65
CA GLY A 67 1.73 -8.98 14.09
C GLY A 67 3.09 -8.61 13.54
N THR A 68 4.10 -9.38 13.93
CA THR A 68 5.46 -9.31 13.38
C THR A 68 5.67 -10.46 12.41
N TYR A 69 6.01 -10.15 11.18
CA TYR A 69 6.02 -11.10 10.08
C TYR A 69 7.43 -11.35 9.53
N GLU A 70 7.61 -12.58 9.06
CA GLU A 70 8.56 -12.95 8.04
C GLU A 70 7.82 -12.98 6.71
N VAL A 71 8.33 -12.24 5.72
CA VAL A 71 7.75 -12.15 4.37
C VAL A 71 8.72 -12.79 3.37
N THR A 72 8.28 -13.82 2.67
CA THR A 72 9.12 -14.57 1.72
C THR A 72 8.50 -14.63 0.33
N LEU A 73 9.37 -14.64 -0.68
CA LEU A 73 8.96 -14.81 -2.08
C LEU A 73 8.44 -16.23 -2.32
N GLN A 74 7.19 -16.35 -2.80
CA GLN A 74 6.63 -17.61 -3.25
C GLN A 74 6.78 -17.81 -4.76
N SER A 75 6.52 -16.75 -5.53
CA SER A 75 6.69 -16.80 -6.99
C SER A 75 6.72 -15.41 -7.61
N GLY A 76 7.32 -15.31 -8.79
CA GLY A 76 7.33 -14.11 -9.59
C GLY A 76 8.33 -13.06 -9.12
N TYR A 77 8.03 -11.80 -9.38
CA TYR A 77 8.84 -10.65 -8.99
C TYR A 77 7.96 -9.41 -8.89
N GLY A 78 8.28 -8.51 -7.98
CA GLY A 78 7.52 -7.28 -7.81
C GLY A 78 7.76 -6.59 -6.47
N SER A 79 7.08 -5.48 -6.28
CA SER A 79 7.23 -4.66 -5.08
C SER A 79 6.35 -5.14 -3.94
N PHE A 80 6.88 -4.98 -2.73
CA PHE A 80 6.16 -4.97 -1.47
C PHE A 80 6.31 -3.58 -0.85
N GLN A 81 5.23 -3.05 -0.32
CA GLN A 81 5.23 -1.74 0.33
C GLN A 81 4.22 -1.74 1.47
N THR A 82 4.55 -1.05 2.57
CA THR A 82 3.58 -0.74 3.62
C THR A 82 3.43 0.77 3.74
N ASP A 83 2.25 1.20 4.16
CA ASP A 83 1.98 2.59 4.51
C ASP A 83 1.23 2.63 5.85
N ASP A 84 1.88 3.20 6.88
CA ASP A 84 1.35 3.35 8.22
C ASP A 84 1.75 4.73 8.78
N PRO A 85 1.05 5.79 8.38
CA PRO A 85 1.37 7.14 8.82
C PRO A 85 1.12 7.36 10.32
N ASP A 86 0.27 6.55 10.97
CA ASP A 86 0.00 6.66 12.40
C ASP A 86 1.22 6.28 13.24
N ASN A 87 2.03 5.33 12.75
CA ASN A 87 3.27 4.90 13.36
C ASN A 87 4.50 5.45 12.62
N SER A 88 4.32 6.23 11.56
CA SER A 88 5.40 6.72 10.68
C SER A 88 6.24 5.60 10.07
N ILE A 89 5.61 4.46 9.74
CA ILE A 89 6.27 3.31 9.14
C ILE A 89 6.01 3.32 7.64
N TYR A 90 7.09 3.21 6.88
CA TYR A 90 7.09 2.95 5.45
C TYR A 90 8.15 1.91 5.16
N LEU A 91 7.74 0.73 4.72
CA LEU A 91 8.64 -0.33 4.27
C LEU A 91 8.51 -0.48 2.76
N TYR A 92 9.63 -0.78 2.12
CA TYR A 92 9.68 -1.09 0.70
C TYR A 92 10.70 -2.19 0.45
N GLY A 93 10.34 -3.14 -0.41
CA GLY A 93 11.23 -4.15 -0.92
C GLY A 93 10.82 -4.57 -2.34
N TYR A 94 11.80 -4.89 -3.18
CA TYR A 94 11.54 -5.50 -4.46
C TYR A 94 11.97 -6.97 -4.42
N PHE A 95 11.01 -7.85 -4.55
CA PHE A 95 11.21 -9.30 -4.47
C PHE A 95 11.46 -9.89 -5.85
N SER A 96 12.46 -10.76 -5.97
CA SER A 96 12.83 -11.41 -7.24
C SER A 96 13.53 -12.75 -7.00
N GLU A 97 13.18 -13.78 -7.77
CA GLU A 97 13.92 -15.07 -7.75
C GLU A 97 15.38 -14.93 -8.24
N ASN A 98 15.67 -13.85 -8.94
CA ASN A 98 17.01 -13.55 -9.46
C ASN A 98 17.78 -12.57 -8.57
N ALA A 99 17.34 -12.37 -7.34
CA ALA A 99 18.04 -11.51 -6.38
C ALA A 99 19.52 -11.92 -6.28
N SER A 100 20.41 -10.94 -6.34
CA SER A 100 21.86 -11.14 -6.25
C SER A 100 22.45 -10.12 -5.29
N ASP A 101 23.65 -10.41 -4.76
CA ASP A 101 24.37 -9.50 -3.86
C ASP A 101 24.72 -8.13 -4.50
N GLU A 102 24.56 -8.00 -5.82
CA GLU A 102 24.84 -6.76 -6.58
C GLU A 102 23.56 -5.92 -6.80
N ASP A 103 22.39 -6.53 -6.63
CA ASP A 103 21.07 -5.90 -6.80
C ASP A 103 20.46 -5.62 -5.43
N GLU A 104 19.57 -4.64 -5.34
CA GLU A 104 18.77 -4.35 -4.13
C GLU A 104 17.56 -5.29 -4.00
N ASP A 105 17.42 -6.26 -4.90
CA ASP A 105 16.36 -7.25 -4.90
C ASP A 105 16.53 -8.25 -3.75
N ILE A 106 15.42 -8.66 -3.18
CA ILE A 106 15.39 -9.58 -2.02
C ILE A 106 14.51 -10.79 -2.29
N THR A 107 14.68 -11.85 -1.50
CA THR A 107 13.80 -13.03 -1.49
C THR A 107 13.05 -13.15 -0.16
N GLU A 108 13.48 -12.39 0.86
CA GLU A 108 12.96 -12.45 2.22
C GLU A 108 13.11 -11.09 2.90
N MET A 109 12.16 -10.76 3.77
CA MET A 109 12.19 -9.60 4.66
C MET A 109 11.73 -10.03 6.05
N GLU A 110 12.61 -9.91 7.04
CA GLU A 110 12.33 -10.23 8.45
C GLU A 110 11.87 -8.99 9.23
N ASP A 111 11.31 -9.21 10.42
CA ASP A 111 10.85 -8.17 11.35
C ASP A 111 9.87 -7.16 10.72
N VAL A 112 9.01 -7.62 9.81
CA VAL A 112 7.97 -6.77 9.22
C VAL A 112 6.84 -6.58 10.23
N ARG A 113 6.80 -5.41 10.88
CA ARG A 113 5.80 -5.09 11.91
C ARG A 113 4.60 -4.41 11.27
N LEU A 114 3.47 -5.10 11.31
CA LEU A 114 2.20 -4.64 10.77
C LEU A 114 1.25 -4.28 11.90
N TYR A 115 0.86 -3.02 11.97
CA TYR A 115 -0.07 -2.48 12.95
C TYR A 115 -1.47 -2.37 12.36
N GLU A 116 -2.52 -2.52 13.20
CA GLU A 116 -3.92 -2.37 12.78
C GLU A 116 -4.14 -1.03 12.05
N GLY A 117 -4.77 -1.09 10.90
CA GLY A 117 -5.06 0.06 10.03
C GLY A 117 -3.97 0.40 9.02
N ALA A 118 -2.78 -0.22 9.10
CA ALA A 118 -1.75 -0.08 8.08
C ALA A 118 -2.21 -0.70 6.76
N HIS A 119 -1.75 -0.13 5.64
CA HIS A 119 -1.97 -0.69 4.31
C HIS A 119 -0.73 -1.47 3.85
N VAL A 120 -0.97 -2.61 3.23
CA VAL A 120 0.03 -3.46 2.59
C VAL A 120 -0.29 -3.49 1.10
N MET A 121 0.65 -3.00 0.29
CA MET A 121 0.52 -2.96 -1.17
C MET A 121 1.50 -3.94 -1.78
N ILE A 122 1.01 -4.80 -2.66
CA ILE A 122 1.79 -5.80 -3.37
C ILE A 122 1.67 -5.53 -4.87
N GLY A 123 2.81 -5.43 -5.54
CA GLY A 123 2.90 -5.18 -6.98
C GLY A 123 2.39 -6.35 -7.81
N GLU A 124 2.25 -6.12 -9.11
CA GLU A 124 1.85 -7.16 -10.05
C GLU A 124 2.92 -8.25 -10.17
N ASP A 125 2.49 -9.44 -10.55
CA ASP A 125 3.31 -10.62 -10.86
C ASP A 125 4.09 -11.23 -9.68
N VAL A 126 3.98 -10.72 -8.46
CA VAL A 126 4.60 -11.30 -7.28
C VAL A 126 3.55 -11.93 -6.36
N VAL A 127 3.90 -13.06 -5.76
CA VAL A 127 3.18 -13.68 -4.66
C VAL A 127 4.13 -13.83 -3.48
N LEU A 128 3.74 -13.30 -2.34
CA LEU A 128 4.50 -13.30 -1.10
C LEU A 128 3.79 -14.13 -0.03
N ALA A 129 4.55 -14.96 0.68
CA ALA A 129 4.07 -15.64 1.88
C ALA A 129 4.39 -14.79 3.12
N PHE A 130 3.43 -14.70 3.99
CA PHE A 130 3.50 -14.01 5.27
C PHE A 130 3.36 -15.04 6.38
N HIS A 131 4.34 -15.09 7.28
CA HIS A 131 4.34 -15.94 8.46
C HIS A 131 4.49 -15.11 9.72
N THR A 132 3.69 -15.37 10.75
CA THR A 132 3.84 -14.78 12.08
C THR A 132 3.50 -15.77 13.18
N GLU A 133 4.20 -15.65 14.33
CA GLU A 133 3.94 -16.42 15.56
C GLU A 133 3.02 -15.67 16.55
N ASN A 134 2.78 -14.37 16.31
CA ASN A 134 2.06 -13.48 17.23
C ASN A 134 0.85 -12.77 16.60
N GLY A 135 0.24 -13.36 15.55
CA GLY A 135 -0.90 -12.79 14.85
C GLY A 135 -2.11 -12.54 15.75
N GLN A 136 -2.66 -11.33 15.71
CA GLN A 136 -3.83 -10.93 16.51
C GLN A 136 -5.14 -11.30 15.78
N THR A 137 -5.30 -12.57 15.40
CA THR A 137 -6.41 -13.07 14.60
C THR A 137 -7.78 -12.83 15.22
N GLY A 138 -7.87 -12.88 16.55
CA GLY A 138 -9.09 -12.61 17.30
C GLY A 138 -9.55 -11.15 17.29
N GLN A 139 -8.72 -10.23 16.78
CA GLN A 139 -9.02 -8.81 16.67
C GLN A 139 -9.42 -8.42 15.24
N MET A 140 -9.23 -9.30 14.27
CA MET A 140 -9.62 -9.04 12.88
C MET A 140 -11.11 -8.73 12.75
N GLN A 141 -11.39 -7.68 11.97
CA GLN A 141 -12.75 -7.24 11.69
C GLN A 141 -12.99 -7.28 10.17
N SER A 142 -13.72 -8.27 9.73
CA SER A 142 -14.14 -8.38 8.34
C SER A 142 -15.57 -8.92 8.24
N GLU A 143 -16.29 -8.46 7.24
CA GLU A 143 -17.64 -8.92 6.93
C GLU A 143 -17.74 -9.45 5.50
N ASP A 144 -18.79 -10.20 5.20
CA ASP A 144 -19.07 -10.60 3.82
C ASP A 144 -19.42 -9.38 2.98
N ASN A 145 -18.83 -9.28 1.79
CA ASN A 145 -19.16 -8.19 0.87
C ASN A 145 -20.66 -8.25 0.50
N PRO A 146 -21.43 -7.17 0.73
CA PRO A 146 -22.85 -7.14 0.40
C PRO A 146 -23.12 -7.14 -1.11
N LEU A 147 -22.12 -6.83 -1.93
CA LEU A 147 -22.21 -6.84 -3.38
C LEU A 147 -22.05 -8.27 -3.91
N SER A 148 -22.79 -8.58 -4.96
CA SER A 148 -22.76 -9.92 -5.59
C SER A 148 -22.76 -9.87 -7.12
N VAL A 149 -22.81 -8.68 -7.70
CA VAL A 149 -22.88 -8.50 -9.16
C VAL A 149 -21.50 -8.19 -9.71
N THR A 150 -21.09 -8.93 -10.72
CA THR A 150 -19.87 -8.68 -11.49
C THR A 150 -20.14 -7.68 -12.60
N TYR A 151 -19.27 -6.71 -12.78
CA TYR A 151 -19.35 -5.67 -13.80
C TYR A 151 -18.27 -5.87 -14.86
N THR A 152 -18.65 -5.66 -16.11
CA THR A 152 -17.71 -5.67 -17.23
C THR A 152 -17.51 -4.25 -17.72
N LEU A 153 -16.27 -3.76 -17.64
CA LEU A 153 -15.87 -2.47 -18.17
C LEU A 153 -15.41 -2.62 -19.62
N GLN A 154 -15.80 -1.67 -20.46
CA GLN A 154 -15.40 -1.62 -21.86
C GLN A 154 -14.45 -0.45 -22.08
N PRO A 155 -13.44 -0.59 -22.94
CA PRO A 155 -12.59 0.54 -23.33
C PRO A 155 -13.41 1.66 -23.96
N GLU A 156 -12.84 2.86 -23.96
CA GLU A 156 -13.45 4.08 -24.55
C GLU A 156 -14.75 4.55 -23.85
N LYS A 157 -15.13 3.91 -22.75
CA LYS A 157 -16.26 4.33 -21.93
C LYS A 157 -15.76 4.77 -20.55
N LYS A 158 -16.25 5.93 -20.10
CA LYS A 158 -16.07 6.41 -18.73
C LYS A 158 -17.22 5.89 -17.86
N TYR A 159 -16.90 5.41 -16.67
CA TYR A 159 -17.86 4.93 -15.70
C TYR A 159 -17.81 5.83 -14.46
N THR A 160 -18.94 6.06 -13.84
CA THR A 160 -19.05 6.78 -12.58
C THR A 160 -19.57 5.84 -11.50
N VAL A 161 -18.82 5.67 -10.45
CA VAL A 161 -19.24 4.89 -9.26
C VAL A 161 -20.45 5.59 -8.62
N GLY A 162 -21.45 4.80 -8.23
CA GLY A 162 -22.75 5.31 -7.77
C GLY A 162 -23.78 5.50 -8.89
N LYS A 163 -23.36 5.42 -10.18
CA LYS A 163 -24.28 5.47 -11.32
C LYS A 163 -24.32 4.15 -12.09
N GLU A 164 -23.20 3.76 -12.69
CA GLU A 164 -23.08 2.53 -13.46
C GLU A 164 -22.57 1.35 -12.64
N ILE A 165 -21.78 1.64 -11.60
CA ILE A 165 -21.13 0.67 -10.72
C ILE A 165 -21.38 1.13 -9.28
N PRO A 166 -21.92 0.30 -8.37
CA PRO A 166 -22.02 0.66 -6.97
C PRO A 166 -20.65 0.96 -6.33
N ALA A 167 -20.60 1.83 -5.33
CA ALA A 167 -19.45 1.92 -4.46
C ALA A 167 -19.20 0.59 -3.77
N GLY A 168 -17.94 0.19 -3.59
CA GLY A 168 -17.63 -1.13 -3.05
C GLY A 168 -16.17 -1.52 -3.19
N VAL A 169 -15.88 -2.74 -2.76
CA VAL A 169 -14.55 -3.36 -2.89
C VAL A 169 -14.61 -4.46 -3.93
N TYR A 170 -13.68 -4.43 -4.87
CA TYR A 170 -13.68 -5.30 -6.03
C TYR A 170 -12.30 -5.91 -6.30
N ASP A 171 -12.29 -7.15 -6.76
CA ASP A 171 -11.15 -7.74 -7.45
C ASP A 171 -11.23 -7.37 -8.93
N VAL A 172 -10.11 -6.93 -9.51
CA VAL A 172 -10.02 -6.46 -10.90
C VAL A 172 -9.25 -7.46 -11.75
N SER A 173 -9.83 -7.92 -12.85
CA SER A 173 -9.18 -8.87 -13.77
C SER A 173 -9.34 -8.46 -15.24
N GLY A 174 -8.36 -8.88 -16.08
CA GLY A 174 -8.41 -8.72 -17.53
C GLY A 174 -9.24 -9.82 -18.23
N THR A 175 -9.71 -9.54 -19.45
CA THR A 175 -10.44 -10.53 -20.26
C THR A 175 -9.69 -10.94 -21.50
N LYS A 176 -8.76 -10.11 -21.99
CA LYS A 176 -7.98 -10.34 -23.19
C LYS A 176 -6.76 -9.44 -23.19
N ASP A 177 -5.59 -10.03 -23.38
CA ASP A 177 -4.31 -9.33 -23.32
C ASP A 177 -4.18 -8.57 -21.98
N TRP A 178 -3.29 -7.60 -21.87
CA TRP A 178 -3.21 -6.75 -20.70
C TRP A 178 -4.08 -5.49 -20.86
N ALA A 179 -4.56 -4.96 -19.76
CA ALA A 179 -5.38 -3.75 -19.72
C ALA A 179 -5.08 -2.95 -18.44
N VAL A 180 -5.30 -1.64 -18.52
CA VAL A 180 -5.12 -0.72 -17.38
C VAL A 180 -6.45 -0.11 -17.03
N MET A 181 -6.75 -0.07 -15.72
CA MET A 181 -7.84 0.71 -15.13
C MET A 181 -7.24 1.91 -14.41
N GLU A 182 -7.72 3.09 -14.72
CA GLU A 182 -7.28 4.35 -14.12
C GLU A 182 -8.44 5.02 -13.40
N TYR A 183 -8.18 5.49 -12.19
CA TYR A 183 -9.10 6.33 -11.42
C TYR A 183 -8.35 7.16 -10.37
N GLU A 184 -9.00 8.20 -9.89
CA GLU A 184 -8.48 9.12 -8.90
C GLU A 184 -9.47 9.26 -7.75
N ILE A 185 -8.96 9.26 -6.52
CA ILE A 185 -9.73 9.50 -5.30
C ILE A 185 -9.34 10.87 -4.75
N TYR A 186 -10.31 11.74 -4.55
CA TYR A 186 -10.10 13.04 -3.95
C TYR A 186 -9.85 12.90 -2.44
N LEU A 187 -8.72 13.40 -1.97
CA LEU A 187 -8.32 13.32 -0.57
C LEU A 187 -8.55 14.60 0.24
N GLY A 188 -9.07 15.65 -0.38
CA GLY A 188 -9.25 16.94 0.26
C GLY A 188 -8.23 17.99 -0.20
N GLU A 189 -8.33 19.19 0.37
CA GLU A 189 -7.37 20.26 0.07
C GLU A 189 -6.06 20.01 0.80
N LEU A 190 -4.93 20.14 0.09
CA LEU A 190 -3.63 20.18 0.73
C LEU A 190 -3.54 21.44 1.59
N TYR A 191 -3.09 21.29 2.82
CA TYR A 191 -2.95 22.37 3.80
C TYR A 191 -1.77 23.33 3.49
N ASP A 192 -1.11 23.16 2.36
CA ASP A 192 0.02 23.97 1.96
C ASP A 192 -0.44 25.06 1.00
N GLU A 193 -0.53 26.30 1.50
CA GLU A 193 -0.87 27.49 0.73
C GLU A 193 0.10 27.75 -0.45
N GLU A 194 1.28 27.10 -0.47
CA GLU A 194 2.28 27.24 -1.52
C GLU A 194 1.99 26.37 -2.75
N TYR A 195 1.22 25.29 -2.55
CA TYR A 195 0.86 24.35 -3.62
C TYR A 195 -0.66 24.28 -3.78
N ASP A 196 -1.33 25.32 -4.18
CA ASP A 196 -2.77 25.41 -4.46
C ASP A 196 -3.30 24.25 -5.34
N SER A 197 -3.05 23.02 -4.91
CA SER A 197 -3.34 21.79 -5.61
C SER A 197 -4.26 20.89 -4.79
N LEU A 198 -5.29 20.40 -5.45
CA LEU A 198 -6.13 19.34 -4.94
C LEU A 198 -5.29 18.07 -4.75
N ASN A 199 -5.47 17.41 -3.62
CA ASN A 199 -4.80 16.16 -3.31
C ASN A 199 -5.63 14.99 -3.82
N TYR A 200 -5.04 14.16 -4.68
CA TYR A 200 -5.66 12.95 -5.21
C TYR A 200 -4.74 11.75 -5.00
N GLN A 201 -5.33 10.64 -4.60
CA GLN A 201 -4.70 9.33 -4.72
C GLN A 201 -5.01 8.78 -6.12
N ASN A 202 -3.96 8.54 -6.91
CA ASN A 202 -4.06 8.05 -8.27
C ASN A 202 -3.86 6.54 -8.28
N TYR A 203 -4.73 5.83 -8.96
CA TYR A 203 -4.62 4.39 -9.20
C TYR A 203 -4.48 4.10 -10.68
N SER A 204 -3.48 3.28 -10.99
CA SER A 204 -3.24 2.69 -12.31
C SER A 204 -3.09 1.18 -12.14
N ILE A 205 -4.20 0.47 -12.22
CA ILE A 205 -4.25 -0.98 -12.00
C ILE A 205 -4.07 -1.69 -13.34
N MET A 206 -2.95 -2.37 -13.50
CA MET A 206 -2.62 -3.17 -14.68
C MET A 206 -3.00 -4.63 -14.43
N VAL A 207 -3.68 -5.27 -15.36
CA VAL A 207 -4.07 -6.67 -15.27
C VAL A 207 -3.83 -7.39 -16.60
N GLU A 208 -3.43 -8.65 -16.53
CA GLU A 208 -3.22 -9.52 -17.68
C GLU A 208 -4.24 -10.68 -17.67
N ALA A 209 -4.86 -10.92 -18.81
CA ALA A 209 -5.86 -11.99 -18.92
C ALA A 209 -5.20 -13.37 -18.88
N GLY A 210 -5.73 -14.24 -18.02
CA GLY A 210 -5.23 -15.62 -17.86
C GLY A 210 -4.01 -15.74 -16.93
N ASN A 211 -3.53 -14.63 -16.40
CA ASN A 211 -2.53 -14.60 -15.33
C ASN A 211 -3.24 -14.41 -13.99
N GLU A 212 -3.28 -15.44 -13.16
CA GLU A 212 -3.95 -15.38 -11.85
C GLU A 212 -3.20 -14.45 -10.89
N ASN A 213 -1.90 -14.25 -11.07
CA ASN A 213 -1.08 -13.35 -10.27
C ASN A 213 -1.26 -11.88 -10.67
N ALA A 214 -1.86 -11.59 -11.83
CA ALA A 214 -2.19 -10.25 -12.28
C ALA A 214 -3.67 -9.86 -12.00
N ILE A 215 -4.33 -10.51 -11.05
CA ILE A 215 -5.64 -10.09 -10.53
C ILE A 215 -5.40 -9.13 -9.37
N TYR A 216 -5.74 -7.85 -9.55
CA TYR A 216 -5.66 -6.89 -8.45
C TYR A 216 -6.75 -7.16 -7.43
N LYS A 217 -6.36 -7.30 -6.17
CA LYS A 217 -7.26 -7.56 -5.04
C LYS A 217 -7.64 -6.27 -4.32
N ASN A 218 -8.89 -6.21 -3.90
CA ASN A 218 -9.43 -5.20 -3.00
C ASN A 218 -9.37 -3.75 -3.52
N ALA A 219 -9.64 -3.51 -4.81
CA ALA A 219 -9.84 -2.16 -5.31
C ALA A 219 -11.05 -1.51 -4.62
N VAL A 220 -10.83 -0.48 -3.82
CA VAL A 220 -11.89 0.25 -3.11
C VAL A 220 -12.36 1.41 -3.95
N LEU A 221 -13.64 1.38 -4.36
CA LEU A 221 -14.25 2.38 -5.23
C LEU A 221 -15.32 3.17 -4.46
N THR A 222 -15.08 4.46 -4.29
CA THR A 222 -15.98 5.38 -3.58
C THR A 222 -16.99 6.05 -4.51
N GLU A 223 -18.06 6.55 -3.96
CA GLU A 223 -19.13 7.25 -4.69
C GLU A 223 -18.58 8.45 -5.47
N GLY A 224 -18.94 8.57 -6.73
CA GLY A 224 -18.51 9.68 -7.60
C GLY A 224 -17.18 9.45 -8.32
N THR A 225 -16.41 8.43 -7.96
CA THR A 225 -15.16 8.09 -8.67
C THR A 225 -15.40 7.83 -10.14
N GLU A 226 -14.59 8.43 -11.00
CA GLU A 226 -14.65 8.22 -12.43
C GLU A 226 -13.56 7.22 -12.87
N ILE A 227 -13.96 6.17 -13.58
CA ILE A 227 -13.09 5.07 -14.01
C ILE A 227 -12.97 5.06 -15.53
N THR A 228 -11.74 4.92 -16.02
CA THR A 228 -11.44 4.61 -17.43
C THR A 228 -10.63 3.32 -17.55
N VAL A 229 -10.78 2.61 -18.66
CA VAL A 229 -10.04 1.38 -18.93
C VAL A 229 -9.50 1.37 -20.36
N THR A 230 -8.30 0.83 -20.57
CA THR A 230 -7.68 0.71 -21.89
C THR A 230 -8.10 -0.56 -22.62
N GLY A 231 -8.56 -1.56 -21.91
CA GLY A 231 -9.05 -2.84 -22.42
C GLY A 231 -10.29 -3.30 -21.67
N LYS A 232 -10.87 -4.41 -22.08
CA LYS A 232 -12.03 -4.99 -21.41
C LYS A 232 -11.62 -5.61 -20.10
N MET A 233 -12.21 -5.15 -18.99
CA MET A 233 -11.90 -5.61 -17.61
C MET A 233 -13.16 -6.06 -16.89
N ILE A 234 -12.95 -6.82 -15.83
CA ILE A 234 -14.01 -7.35 -14.97
C ILE A 234 -13.77 -6.86 -13.54
N LEU A 235 -14.81 -6.29 -12.93
CA LEU A 235 -14.87 -6.02 -11.50
C LEU A 235 -15.72 -7.12 -10.84
N THR A 236 -15.12 -7.93 -10.02
CA THR A 236 -15.81 -8.95 -9.22
C THR A 236 -15.79 -8.51 -7.76
N PRO A 237 -16.95 -8.42 -7.05
CA PRO A 237 -16.91 -8.06 -5.64
C PRO A 237 -15.96 -8.94 -4.85
N SER A 238 -15.04 -8.33 -4.08
CA SER A 238 -14.12 -9.03 -3.20
C SER A 238 -14.92 -9.84 -2.17
N LYS A 239 -14.38 -10.95 -1.71
CA LYS A 239 -15.14 -11.89 -0.86
C LYS A 239 -15.45 -11.32 0.52
N LYS A 240 -14.49 -10.62 1.09
CA LYS A 240 -14.54 -9.98 2.41
C LYS A 240 -14.20 -8.51 2.29
N ILE A 241 -14.72 -7.71 3.21
CA ILE A 241 -14.44 -6.29 3.33
C ILE A 241 -14.33 -5.92 4.81
N GLY A 242 -13.60 -4.85 5.12
CA GLY A 242 -13.50 -4.35 6.50
C GLY A 242 -14.71 -3.55 6.92
N SER A 243 -15.29 -2.79 5.99
CA SER A 243 -16.41 -1.87 6.26
C SER A 243 -17.14 -1.51 4.97
N GLN A 244 -18.38 -1.07 5.09
CA GLN A 244 -19.14 -0.44 4.00
C GLN A 244 -18.94 1.08 3.94
N ASP A 245 -18.15 1.65 4.84
CA ASP A 245 -17.64 3.00 4.73
C ASP A 245 -16.38 3.01 3.87
N TYR A 246 -16.58 3.02 2.56
CA TYR A 246 -15.48 2.93 1.58
C TYR A 246 -14.60 4.20 1.57
N GLU A 247 -15.11 5.34 2.04
CA GLU A 247 -14.30 6.55 2.19
C GLU A 247 -13.27 6.43 3.31
N ALA A 248 -13.61 5.71 4.39
CA ALA A 248 -12.71 5.51 5.53
C ALA A 248 -11.42 4.76 5.14
N PHE A 249 -11.44 3.94 4.07
CA PHE A 249 -10.24 3.30 3.53
C PHE A 249 -9.15 4.32 3.17
N TYR A 250 -9.56 5.49 2.68
CA TYR A 250 -8.63 6.54 2.23
C TYR A 250 -8.22 7.52 3.34
N ASP A 251 -8.72 7.35 4.57
CA ASP A 251 -8.36 8.26 5.68
C ASP A 251 -6.88 8.19 6.03
N ILE A 252 -6.22 7.07 5.77
CA ILE A 252 -4.77 6.91 5.91
C ILE A 252 -3.99 7.92 5.05
N TYR A 253 -4.49 8.24 3.86
CA TYR A 253 -3.88 9.19 2.92
C TYR A 253 -4.30 10.65 3.15
N ARG A 254 -5.22 10.90 4.09
CA ARG A 254 -5.73 12.24 4.45
C ARG A 254 -5.08 12.84 5.70
N LYS A 255 -4.10 12.14 6.27
CA LYS A 255 -3.42 12.50 7.53
C LYS A 255 -2.19 13.38 7.33
#